data_f172047ae872f6b8ff260d48fcf7435b
#
_entry.id   f172047ae872f6b8ff260d48fcf7435b
#
_cell.length_a   1.000
_cell.length_b   1.000
_cell.length_c   1.000
_cell.angle_alpha   90.00
_cell.angle_beta   90.00
_cell.angle_gamma   90.00
#
_symmetry.space_group_name_H-M   'P 1'
#
loop_
_entity.id
_entity.type
_entity.pdbx_description
1 polymer ?
#
loop_
_entity_poly.entity_id
_entity_poly.type
_entity_poly.pdbx_seq_one_letter_code
_entity_poly.pdbx_strand_id
1 'polypeptide(L)'
;MVFGLVGNLGAGKTTFIQAFAKGLGIKAKVTSPSFVLMKNYKNFYHIDCYRIKNHKDILALDFKEIISNPKNIIMIEWAEKIRKILPKDAIWIKFKIINKNQRKIEIL
;
A
#
# COMPACT_ATOMS: atom_id res chain seq x y z
N MET A 1 5.48 -3.84 -9.70
CA MET A 1 5.10 -4.79 -8.63
C MET A 1 4.10 -4.14 -7.69
N VAL A 2 3.01 -4.82 -7.43
CA VAL A 2 1.91 -4.28 -6.63
C VAL A 2 1.74 -5.12 -5.36
N PHE A 3 1.73 -4.44 -4.21
CA PHE A 3 1.52 -5.06 -2.90
C PHE A 3 0.22 -4.54 -2.30
N GLY A 4 -0.70 -5.45 -1.99
CA GLY A 4 -1.93 -5.12 -1.28
C GLY A 4 -1.78 -5.47 0.20
N LEU A 5 -1.86 -4.47 1.07
CA LEU A 5 -1.73 -4.64 2.50
C LEU A 5 -3.10 -4.57 3.15
N VAL A 6 -3.43 -5.60 3.91
CA VAL A 6 -4.72 -5.72 4.60
C VAL A 6 -4.51 -5.94 6.09
N GLY A 7 -5.42 -5.45 6.90
CA GLY A 7 -5.34 -5.59 8.35
C GLY A 7 -5.93 -4.37 9.05
N ASN A 8 -6.15 -4.50 10.35
CA ASN A 8 -6.75 -3.45 11.15
C ASN A 8 -5.82 -2.27 11.39
N LEU A 9 -6.38 -1.12 11.75
CA LEU A 9 -5.60 0.04 12.19
C LEU A 9 -4.66 -0.36 13.32
N GLY A 10 -3.44 0.17 13.29
CA GLY A 10 -2.44 -0.15 14.29
C GLY A 10 -1.72 -1.48 14.11
N ALA A 11 -2.02 -2.20 13.05
CA ALA A 11 -1.39 -3.50 12.79
C ALA A 11 0.02 -3.40 12.20
N GLY A 12 0.54 -2.20 11.97
CA GLY A 12 1.91 -1.99 11.52
C GLY A 12 2.09 -1.83 10.01
N LYS A 13 1.01 -1.63 9.26
CA LYS A 13 1.09 -1.48 7.80
C LYS A 13 1.98 -0.31 7.37
N THR A 14 1.76 0.86 7.95
CA THR A 14 2.56 2.04 7.61
C THR A 14 4.02 1.87 8.01
N THR A 15 4.27 1.29 9.18
CA THR A 15 5.63 1.00 9.64
C THR A 15 6.35 0.06 8.68
N PHE A 16 5.64 -0.96 8.19
CA PHE A 16 6.19 -1.89 7.21
C PHE A 16 6.57 -1.17 5.91
N ILE A 17 5.67 -0.30 5.42
CA ILE A 17 5.93 0.46 4.19
C ILE A 17 7.14 1.37 4.36
N GLN A 18 7.27 2.04 5.49
CA GLN A 18 8.41 2.91 5.79
C GLN A 18 9.73 2.12 5.78
N ALA A 19 9.74 0.96 6.41
CA ALA A 19 10.91 0.10 6.44
C ALA A 19 11.27 -0.42 5.04
N PHE A 20 10.27 -0.80 4.27
CA PHE A 20 10.47 -1.26 2.90
C PHE A 20 11.06 -0.16 2.02
N ALA A 21 10.52 1.05 2.11
CA ALA A 21 11.03 2.19 1.36
C ALA A 21 12.47 2.51 1.73
N LYS A 22 12.81 2.44 3.01
CA LYS A 22 14.18 2.64 3.49
C LYS A 22 15.12 1.60 2.89
N GLY A 23 14.68 0.35 2.82
CA GLY A 23 15.44 -0.73 2.20
C GLY A 23 15.68 -0.52 0.71
N LEU A 24 14.79 0.21 0.03
CA LEU A 24 14.96 0.58 -1.38
C LEU A 24 15.89 1.79 -1.58
N GLY A 25 16.40 2.37 -0.50
CA GLY A 25 17.27 3.54 -0.59
C GLY A 25 16.55 4.86 -0.68
N ILE A 26 15.25 4.90 -0.39
CA ILE A 26 14.48 6.14 -0.38
C ILE A 26 14.85 6.93 0.87
N LYS A 27 15.45 8.10 0.67
CA LYS A 27 15.94 8.96 1.75
C LYS A 27 14.85 9.86 2.33
N ALA A 28 13.83 10.15 1.54
CA ALA A 28 12.70 10.96 2.00
C ALA A 28 11.91 10.21 3.08
N LYS A 29 11.39 10.94 4.05
CA LYS A 29 10.54 10.35 5.07
C LYS A 29 9.20 9.94 4.45
N VAL A 30 8.92 8.65 4.40
CA VAL A 30 7.65 8.13 3.91
C VAL A 30 6.62 8.27 5.02
N THR A 31 5.56 9.03 4.76
CA THR A 31 4.48 9.25 5.71
C THR A 31 3.17 8.72 5.15
N SER A 32 2.18 8.55 6.04
CA SER A 32 0.85 8.14 5.59
C SER A 32 0.23 9.23 4.72
N PRO A 33 -0.38 8.90 3.57
CA PRO A 33 -1.07 9.88 2.72
C PRO A 33 -2.48 10.18 3.25
N SER A 34 -2.58 10.64 4.51
CA SER A 34 -3.87 10.74 5.23
C SER A 34 -4.90 11.67 4.60
N PHE A 35 -4.46 12.72 3.87
CA PHE A 35 -5.38 13.65 3.22
C PHE A 35 -5.36 13.55 1.70
N VAL A 36 -4.38 12.86 1.15
CA VAL A 36 -4.29 12.54 -0.27
C VAL A 36 -4.26 11.02 -0.39
N LEU A 37 -4.82 10.48 -1.46
CA LEU A 37 -4.90 9.04 -1.62
C LEU A 37 -3.55 8.41 -1.95
N MET A 38 -2.63 9.18 -2.53
CA MET A 38 -1.37 8.64 -3.04
C MET A 38 -0.22 9.62 -2.83
N LYS A 39 0.93 9.08 -2.43
CA LYS A 39 2.20 9.78 -2.42
C LYS A 39 3.21 9.04 -3.28
N ASN A 40 4.04 9.79 -3.99
CA ASN A 40 5.00 9.26 -4.93
C ASN A 40 6.43 9.66 -4.51
N TYR A 41 7.33 8.67 -4.47
CA TYR A 41 8.76 8.85 -4.20
C TYR A 41 9.52 8.18 -5.34
N LYS A 42 9.77 8.91 -6.44
CA LYS A 42 10.32 8.36 -7.69
C LYS A 42 9.38 7.27 -8.23
N ASN A 43 9.86 6.02 -8.29
CA ASN A 43 9.04 4.89 -8.76
C ASN A 43 8.41 4.09 -7.61
N PHE A 44 8.43 4.60 -6.39
CA PHE A 44 7.76 4.00 -5.24
C PHE A 44 6.49 4.79 -4.94
N TYR A 45 5.36 4.10 -4.89
CA TYR A 45 4.05 4.70 -4.65
C TYR A 45 3.44 4.14 -3.37
N HIS A 46 2.99 5.03 -2.50
CA HIS A 46 2.26 4.68 -1.28
C HIS A 46 0.83 5.18 -1.43
N ILE A 47 -0.13 4.26 -1.45
CA ILE A 47 -1.55 4.54 -1.60
C ILE A 47 -2.27 4.09 -0.34
N ASP A 48 -3.21 4.91 0.15
CA ASP A 48 -4.04 4.58 1.30
C ASP A 48 -5.51 4.68 0.89
N CYS A 49 -6.20 3.54 0.89
CA CYS A 49 -7.59 3.43 0.48
C CYS A 49 -8.56 3.50 1.66
N TYR A 50 -8.11 3.85 2.86
CA TYR A 50 -8.95 3.85 4.05
C TYR A 50 -10.23 4.66 3.87
N ARG A 51 -10.14 5.85 3.25
CA ARG A 51 -11.26 6.77 3.05
C ARG A 51 -11.94 6.65 1.71
N ILE A 52 -11.54 5.71 0.88
CA ILE A 52 -12.14 5.52 -0.43
C ILE A 52 -13.53 4.93 -0.28
N LYS A 53 -14.48 5.52 -0.99
CA LYS A 53 -15.86 5.00 -1.08
C LYS A 53 -16.05 4.14 -2.32
N ASN A 54 -15.26 4.39 -3.38
CA ASN A 54 -15.42 3.71 -4.65
C ASN A 54 -14.05 3.64 -5.34
N HIS A 55 -13.75 2.52 -6.02
CA HIS A 55 -12.49 2.36 -6.73
C HIS A 55 -12.29 3.39 -7.84
N LYS A 56 -13.35 4.05 -8.31
CA LYS A 56 -13.24 5.13 -9.30
C LYS A 56 -12.42 6.31 -8.79
N ASP A 57 -12.38 6.54 -7.48
CA ASP A 57 -11.56 7.60 -6.88
C ASP A 57 -10.06 7.36 -7.14
N ILE A 58 -9.64 6.10 -7.13
CA ILE A 58 -8.26 5.72 -7.43
C ILE A 58 -7.98 5.81 -8.93
N LEU A 59 -8.93 5.40 -9.76
CA LEU A 59 -8.74 5.42 -11.21
C LEU A 59 -8.48 6.84 -11.74
N ALA A 60 -9.00 7.86 -11.05
CA ALA A 60 -8.76 9.26 -11.40
C ALA A 60 -7.30 9.71 -11.20
N LEU A 61 -6.47 8.90 -10.55
CA LEU A 61 -5.07 9.20 -10.27
C LEU A 61 -4.09 8.52 -11.24
N ASP A 62 -4.53 8.22 -12.45
CA ASP A 62 -3.72 7.50 -13.46
C ASP A 62 -3.26 6.12 -12.96
N PHE A 63 -4.06 5.51 -12.13
CA PHE A 63 -3.71 4.27 -11.45
C PHE A 63 -3.33 3.14 -12.42
N LYS A 64 -4.07 2.98 -13.52
CA LYS A 64 -3.79 1.93 -14.50
C LYS A 64 -2.40 2.07 -15.12
N GLU A 65 -2.00 3.30 -15.41
CA GLU A 65 -0.68 3.56 -15.98
C GLU A 65 0.41 3.27 -14.95
N ILE A 66 0.18 3.66 -13.70
CA ILE A 66 1.15 3.46 -12.61
C ILE A 66 1.39 1.96 -12.39
N ILE A 67 0.34 1.16 -12.30
CA ILE A 67 0.49 -0.28 -12.04
C ILE A 67 0.99 -1.06 -13.24
N SER A 68 0.85 -0.51 -14.44
CA SER A 68 1.31 -1.17 -15.67
C SER A 68 2.81 -1.02 -15.90
N ASN A 69 3.45 -0.08 -15.24
CA ASN A 69 4.88 0.14 -15.40
C ASN A 69 5.65 -0.84 -14.51
N PRO A 70 6.42 -1.79 -15.10
CA PRO A 70 7.11 -2.81 -14.32
C PRO A 70 8.22 -2.26 -13.42
N LYS A 71 8.66 -1.01 -13.65
CA LYS A 71 9.66 -0.35 -12.80
C LYS A 71 9.06 0.19 -11.52
N ASN A 72 7.74 0.36 -11.46
CA ASN A 72 7.08 0.91 -10.29
C ASN A 72 6.86 -0.14 -9.22
N ILE A 73 6.97 0.29 -7.98
CA ILE A 73 6.62 -0.49 -6.79
C ILE A 73 5.50 0.26 -6.10
N ILE A 74 4.35 -0.38 -5.98
CA ILE A 74 3.15 0.23 -5.42
C ILE A 74 2.73 -0.55 -4.18
N MET A 75 2.66 0.13 -3.04
CA MET A 75 2.15 -0.44 -1.79
C MET A 75 0.86 0.24 -1.40
N ILE A 76 -0.18 -0.55 -1.20
CA ILE A 76 -1.55 -0.07 -1.02
C ILE A 76 -2.08 -0.54 0.32
N GLU A 77 -2.39 0.39 1.23
CA GLU A 77 -3.08 0.10 2.48
C GLU A 77 -4.59 0.05 2.23
N TRP A 78 -5.28 -0.82 2.94
CA TRP A 78 -6.71 -1.08 2.76
C TRP A 78 -7.03 -1.50 1.33
N ALA A 79 -6.15 -2.32 0.77
CA ALA A 79 -6.21 -2.72 -0.65
C ALA A 79 -7.45 -3.55 -0.98
N GLU A 80 -8.08 -4.19 0.01
CA GLU A 80 -9.31 -4.95 -0.18
C GLU A 80 -10.44 -4.09 -0.74
N LYS A 81 -10.41 -2.77 -0.50
CA LYS A 81 -11.42 -1.85 -1.02
C LYS A 81 -11.36 -1.67 -2.53
N ILE A 82 -10.20 -1.95 -3.13
CA ILE A 82 -10.00 -1.80 -4.57
C ILE A 82 -9.55 -3.11 -5.23
N ARG A 83 -9.85 -4.24 -4.60
CA ARG A 83 -9.43 -5.57 -5.07
C ARG A 83 -9.78 -5.80 -6.54
N LYS A 84 -10.94 -5.33 -6.98
CA LYS A 84 -11.43 -5.57 -8.35
C LYS A 84 -10.55 -4.95 -9.43
N ILE A 85 -9.81 -3.89 -9.11
CA ILE A 85 -8.98 -3.21 -10.10
C ILE A 85 -7.49 -3.51 -9.95
N LEU A 86 -7.13 -4.37 -8.99
CA LEU A 86 -5.74 -4.78 -8.79
C LEU A 86 -5.38 -5.94 -9.74
N PRO A 87 -4.10 -6.00 -10.17
CA PRO A 87 -3.66 -7.10 -11.03
C PRO A 87 -3.74 -8.44 -10.29
N LYS A 88 -3.92 -9.52 -11.05
CA LYS A 88 -4.02 -10.87 -10.47
C LYS A 88 -2.72 -11.32 -9.80
N ASP A 89 -1.59 -10.79 -10.24
CA ASP A 89 -0.28 -11.11 -9.67
C ASP A 89 0.13 -10.19 -8.53
N ALA A 90 -0.79 -9.37 -8.03
CA ALA A 90 -0.53 -8.55 -6.84
C ALA A 90 -0.19 -9.45 -5.65
N ILE A 91 0.79 -9.01 -4.87
CA ILE A 91 1.21 -9.73 -3.66
C ILE A 91 0.39 -9.19 -2.49
N TRP A 92 -0.34 -10.08 -1.83
CA TRP A 92 -1.19 -9.70 -0.69
C TRP A 92 -0.47 -10.03 0.61
N ILE A 93 -0.41 -9.04 1.51
CA ILE A 93 0.22 -9.17 2.81
C ILE A 93 -0.82 -8.87 3.87
N LYS A 94 -1.03 -9.81 4.78
CA LYS A 94 -2.00 -9.68 5.87
C LYS A 94 -1.30 -9.39 7.18
N PHE A 95 -1.76 -8.36 7.87
CA PHE A 95 -1.24 -7.94 9.16
C PHE A 95 -2.26 -8.24 10.24
N LYS A 96 -1.83 -8.92 11.30
CA LYS A 96 -2.66 -9.23 12.46
C LYS A 96 -2.00 -8.76 13.74
N ILE A 97 -2.81 -8.21 14.64
CA ILE A 97 -2.39 -7.92 16.00
C ILE A 97 -2.59 -9.20 16.81
N ILE A 98 -1.51 -9.77 17.34
CA ILE A 98 -1.57 -10.96 18.20
C ILE A 98 -1.84 -10.53 19.63
N ASN A 99 -1.04 -9.58 20.11
CA ASN A 99 -1.22 -8.96 21.42
C ASN A 99 -0.55 -7.59 21.43
N LYS A 100 -0.50 -6.96 22.59
CA LYS A 100 0.05 -5.60 22.75
C LYS A 100 1.46 -5.43 22.16
N ASN A 101 2.30 -6.48 22.22
CA ASN A 101 3.68 -6.42 21.84
C ASN A 101 4.05 -7.22 20.58
N GLN A 102 3.08 -7.93 19.99
CA GLN A 102 3.34 -8.84 18.89
C GLN A 102 2.40 -8.60 17.71
N ARG A 103 2.96 -8.71 16.52
CA ARG A 103 2.25 -8.61 15.24
C ARG A 103 2.59 -9.81 14.39
N LYS A 104 1.64 -10.26 13.58
CA LYS A 104 1.86 -11.34 12.62
C LYS A 104 1.70 -10.80 11.21
N ILE A 105 2.65 -11.11 10.35
CA ILE A 105 2.63 -10.71 8.94
C ILE A 105 2.62 -11.97 8.10
N GLU A 106 1.60 -12.14 7.26
CA GLU A 106 1.48 -13.30 6.38
C GLU A 106 1.47 -12.84 4.93
N ILE A 107 2.27 -13.50 4.09
CA ILE A 107 2.22 -13.31 2.64
C ILE A 107 1.28 -14.38 2.10
N LEU A 108 0.21 -13.93 1.45
CA LEU A 108 -0.84 -14.83 0.95
C LEU A 108 -0.56 -15.29 -0.47
#